data_8a7dd10ec80110598fd8bae72be80cec
#
_entry.id   8a7dd10ec80110598fd8bae72be80cec
#
_cell.length_a   1.000
_cell.length_b   1.000
_cell.length_c   1.000
_cell.angle_alpha   90.00
_cell.angle_beta   90.00
_cell.angle_gamma   90.00
#
_symmetry.space_group_name_H-M   'P 1'
#
loop_
_entity.id
_entity.type
_entity.pdbx_description
1 polymer ?
#
loop_
_entity_poly.entity_id
_entity_poly.type
_entity_poly.pdbx_seq_one_letter_code
_entity_poly.pdbx_strand_id
1 'polypeptide(L)'
;MDKWIELVKANMKGRKVTQEKLAERLGMSQGGIGHWLSKRRQPKIEDMNRVLEEIGMGFLEVALVVREKPMLGDDGEPLVDEPSLQHKYNPYFRYPVSDWRVVGEVRESGQSAYVPERYELSDYQAQGAAFWLVVVGDAMIAPSGLSISQGMLILVDPAVAAEPGKLLVVQCPGNDEAIFRKLVQEGGQRYLVPLNPTYPKMLYSDECRVIGVVVQATAKF
;
A
#
# COMPACT_ATOMS: atom_id res chain seq x y z
N MET A 1 -10.20 16.43 9.03
CA MET A 1 -10.64 17.63 8.30
C MET A 1 -9.47 18.41 7.69
N ASP A 2 -8.41 18.73 8.46
CA ASP A 2 -7.30 19.55 8.01
C ASP A 2 -6.56 18.97 6.80
N LYS A 3 -6.24 17.67 6.85
CA LYS A 3 -5.63 16.97 5.72
C LYS A 3 -6.46 17.01 4.42
N TRP A 4 -7.80 16.93 4.54
CA TRP A 4 -8.68 17.05 3.37
C TRP A 4 -8.63 18.47 2.77
N ILE A 5 -8.67 19.51 3.62
CA ILE A 5 -8.59 20.90 3.17
C ILE A 5 -7.26 21.19 2.46
N GLU A 6 -6.15 20.72 3.03
CA GLU A 6 -4.81 20.85 2.43
C GLU A 6 -4.74 20.13 1.08
N LEU A 7 -5.26 18.91 1.01
CA LEU A 7 -5.32 18.11 -0.20
C LEU A 7 -6.13 18.81 -1.30
N VAL A 8 -7.33 19.31 -0.97
CA VAL A 8 -8.19 20.03 -1.91
C VAL A 8 -7.51 21.32 -2.41
N LYS A 9 -6.95 22.13 -1.51
CA LYS A 9 -6.23 23.36 -1.88
C LYS A 9 -5.01 23.11 -2.78
N ALA A 10 -4.21 22.10 -2.46
CA ALA A 10 -3.06 21.73 -3.26
C ALA A 10 -3.45 21.31 -4.68
N ASN A 11 -4.48 20.46 -4.81
CA ASN A 11 -4.95 19.99 -6.11
C ASN A 11 -5.66 21.06 -6.92
N MET A 12 -6.46 21.91 -6.29
CA MET A 12 -7.06 23.08 -6.96
C MET A 12 -5.97 23.99 -7.56
N LYS A 13 -4.89 24.25 -6.81
CA LYS A 13 -3.75 25.05 -7.30
C LYS A 13 -3.04 24.37 -8.47
N GLY A 14 -2.74 23.08 -8.36
CA GLY A 14 -2.06 22.30 -9.42
C GLY A 14 -2.85 22.22 -10.72
N ARG A 15 -4.18 22.12 -10.63
CA ARG A 15 -5.10 22.00 -11.79
C ARG A 15 -5.70 23.32 -12.24
N LYS A 16 -5.32 24.44 -11.62
CA LYS A 16 -5.85 25.79 -11.92
C LYS A 16 -7.38 25.87 -11.81
N VAL A 17 -7.97 25.14 -10.85
CA VAL A 17 -9.42 25.17 -10.56
C VAL A 17 -9.68 26.21 -9.49
N THR A 18 -10.54 27.20 -9.77
CA THR A 18 -10.95 28.22 -8.80
C THR A 18 -12.10 27.72 -7.92
N GLN A 19 -12.29 28.35 -6.74
CA GLN A 19 -13.44 28.03 -5.87
C GLN A 19 -14.79 28.29 -6.55
N GLU A 20 -14.85 29.30 -7.38
CA GLU A 20 -16.03 29.64 -8.18
C GLU A 20 -16.37 28.53 -9.17
N LYS A 21 -15.40 28.10 -9.97
CA LYS A 21 -15.55 27.01 -10.93
C LYS A 21 -15.90 25.67 -10.28
N LEU A 22 -15.32 25.40 -9.10
CA LEU A 22 -15.64 24.21 -8.32
C LEU A 22 -17.08 24.27 -7.78
N ALA A 23 -17.50 25.43 -7.27
CA ALA A 23 -18.86 25.67 -6.78
C ALA A 23 -19.91 25.51 -7.89
N GLU A 24 -19.65 26.07 -9.09
CA GLU A 24 -20.50 25.92 -10.27
C GLU A 24 -20.73 24.45 -10.64
N ARG A 25 -19.64 23.66 -10.72
CA ARG A 25 -19.68 22.22 -11.04
C ARG A 25 -20.45 21.39 -10.00
N LEU A 26 -20.35 21.78 -8.74
CA LEU A 26 -21.05 21.11 -7.64
C LEU A 26 -22.50 21.59 -7.45
N GLY A 27 -22.94 22.59 -8.22
CA GLY A 27 -24.26 23.21 -8.06
C GLY A 27 -24.43 23.96 -6.74
N MET A 28 -23.33 24.54 -6.21
CA MET A 28 -23.27 25.19 -4.90
C MET A 28 -22.87 26.67 -5.04
N SER A 29 -23.06 27.46 -3.96
CA SER A 29 -22.51 28.81 -3.91
C SER A 29 -21.01 28.79 -3.61
N GLN A 30 -20.25 29.75 -4.18
CA GLN A 30 -18.82 29.94 -3.90
C GLN A 30 -18.56 30.12 -2.40
N GLY A 31 -19.44 30.81 -1.68
CA GLY A 31 -19.37 30.99 -0.23
C GLY A 31 -19.47 29.67 0.52
N GLY A 32 -20.27 28.70 0.03
CA GLY A 32 -20.37 27.37 0.62
C GLY A 32 -19.02 26.64 0.61
N ILE A 33 -18.34 26.59 -0.56
CA ILE A 33 -17.00 26.02 -0.70
C ILE A 33 -15.99 26.80 0.16
N GLY A 34 -16.04 28.12 0.15
CA GLY A 34 -15.16 28.97 0.97
C GLY A 34 -15.30 28.70 2.48
N HIS A 35 -16.52 28.47 2.97
CA HIS A 35 -16.74 28.10 4.38
C HIS A 35 -16.14 26.74 4.75
N TRP A 36 -16.19 25.76 3.85
CA TRP A 36 -15.55 24.47 4.06
C TRP A 36 -14.01 24.58 4.12
N LEU A 37 -13.42 25.29 3.15
CA LEU A 37 -11.98 25.47 3.03
C LEU A 37 -11.40 26.39 4.12
N SER A 38 -12.22 27.23 4.75
CA SER A 38 -11.86 28.09 5.89
C SER A 38 -12.22 27.52 7.25
N LYS A 39 -12.72 26.27 7.33
CA LYS A 39 -13.14 25.56 8.56
C LYS A 39 -14.34 26.21 9.27
N ARG A 40 -15.06 27.14 8.65
CA ARG A 40 -16.25 27.78 9.23
C ARG A 40 -17.46 26.85 9.26
N ARG A 41 -17.49 25.87 8.36
CA ARG A 41 -18.51 24.82 8.31
C ARG A 41 -17.86 23.50 7.92
N GLN A 42 -18.33 22.40 8.50
CA GLN A 42 -17.87 21.06 8.13
C GLN A 42 -18.76 20.51 7.01
N PRO A 43 -18.18 20.06 5.87
CA PRO A 43 -18.91 19.33 4.84
C PRO A 43 -19.25 17.92 5.35
N LYS A 44 -20.31 17.34 4.84
CA LYS A 44 -20.58 15.90 4.98
C LYS A 44 -19.59 15.10 4.14
N ILE A 45 -19.47 13.81 4.42
CA ILE A 45 -18.55 12.91 3.69
C ILE A 45 -18.91 12.84 2.21
N GLU A 46 -20.20 12.82 1.91
CA GLU A 46 -20.70 12.83 0.54
C GLU A 46 -20.26 14.10 -0.21
N ASP A 47 -20.31 15.25 0.44
CA ASP A 47 -19.86 16.52 -0.13
C ASP A 47 -18.34 16.55 -0.30
N MET A 48 -17.60 15.98 0.66
CA MET A 48 -16.15 15.85 0.57
C MET A 48 -15.74 14.98 -0.62
N ASN A 49 -16.44 13.88 -0.86
CA ASN A 49 -16.18 12.99 -1.99
C ASN A 49 -16.52 13.64 -3.32
N ARG A 50 -17.66 14.34 -3.43
CA ARG A 50 -18.03 15.10 -4.63
C ARG A 50 -16.97 16.15 -4.98
N VAL A 51 -16.42 16.85 -3.99
CA VAL A 51 -15.32 17.81 -4.21
C VAL A 51 -14.06 17.10 -4.72
N LEU A 52 -13.71 15.95 -4.16
CA LEU A 52 -12.53 15.18 -4.59
C LEU A 52 -12.68 14.66 -6.01
N GLU A 53 -13.86 14.16 -6.37
CA GLU A 53 -14.19 13.69 -7.71
C GLU A 53 -14.07 14.83 -8.74
N GLU A 54 -14.63 16.00 -8.46
CA GLU A 54 -14.57 17.18 -9.34
C GLU A 54 -13.16 17.72 -9.56
N ILE A 55 -12.27 17.57 -8.60
CA ILE A 55 -10.85 17.89 -8.77
C ILE A 55 -10.03 16.70 -9.29
N GLY A 56 -10.70 15.61 -9.75
CA GLY A 56 -10.10 14.43 -10.36
C GLY A 56 -9.25 13.60 -9.40
N MET A 57 -9.66 13.54 -8.16
CA MET A 57 -9.13 12.64 -7.12
C MET A 57 -10.14 11.52 -6.85
N GLY A 58 -9.67 10.44 -6.28
CA GLY A 58 -10.53 9.37 -5.77
C GLY A 58 -11.39 9.84 -4.59
N PHE A 59 -12.21 8.94 -4.07
CA PHE A 59 -13.09 9.21 -2.93
C PHE A 59 -12.41 8.85 -1.60
N LEU A 60 -12.89 9.46 -0.50
CA LEU A 60 -12.52 9.09 0.87
C LEU A 60 -13.26 7.82 1.25
N GLU A 61 -12.54 6.81 1.65
CA GLU A 61 -13.09 5.69 2.40
C GLU A 61 -13.08 6.01 3.89
N VAL A 62 -14.22 5.83 4.53
CA VAL A 62 -14.35 5.97 5.97
C VAL A 62 -14.46 4.60 6.57
N ALA A 63 -13.41 4.19 7.28
CA ALA A 63 -13.50 3.05 8.17
C ALA A 63 -14.20 3.48 9.46
N LEU A 64 -15.34 2.85 9.78
CA LEU A 64 -16.00 3.02 11.07
C LEU A 64 -15.18 2.26 12.10
N VAL A 65 -14.37 2.98 12.87
CA VAL A 65 -13.68 2.41 14.03
C VAL A 65 -14.58 2.60 15.24
N VAL A 66 -15.26 1.55 15.66
CA VAL A 66 -16.00 1.53 16.94
C VAL A 66 -14.96 1.31 18.03
N ARG A 67 -14.71 2.35 18.82
CA ARG A 67 -13.91 2.22 20.04
C ARG A 67 -14.85 1.79 21.17
N GLU A 68 -14.62 0.62 21.71
CA GLU A 68 -15.27 0.20 22.93
C GLU A 68 -14.77 1.11 24.05
N LYS A 69 -15.70 1.67 24.82
CA LYS A 69 -15.36 2.40 26.05
C LYS A 69 -14.84 1.36 27.04
N PRO A 70 -13.69 1.58 27.68
CA PRO A 70 -13.21 0.63 28.69
C PRO A 70 -14.29 0.47 29.75
N MET A 71 -14.64 -0.78 30.05
CA MET A 71 -15.47 -1.08 31.22
C MET A 71 -14.65 -0.74 32.46
N LEU A 72 -15.21 0.14 33.28
CA LEU A 72 -14.63 0.49 34.58
C LEU A 72 -15.19 -0.46 35.62
N GLY A 73 -14.34 -0.96 36.52
CA GLY A 73 -14.76 -1.67 37.73
C GLY A 73 -15.50 -0.73 38.69
N ASP A 74 -16.10 -1.30 39.72
CA ASP A 74 -16.79 -0.52 40.79
C ASP A 74 -15.85 0.45 41.54
N ASP A 75 -14.54 0.26 41.42
CA ASP A 75 -13.45 1.09 41.91
C ASP A 75 -13.04 2.22 40.94
N GLY A 76 -13.63 2.27 39.75
CA GLY A 76 -13.33 3.25 38.71
C GLY A 76 -12.07 2.93 37.88
N GLU A 77 -11.42 1.80 38.14
CA GLU A 77 -10.26 1.35 37.36
C GLU A 77 -10.69 0.54 36.10
N PRO A 78 -9.94 0.59 34.99
CA PRO A 78 -10.24 -0.18 33.83
C PRO A 78 -10.16 -1.69 34.10
N LEU A 79 -11.20 -2.45 33.78
CA LEU A 79 -11.24 -3.91 33.95
C LEU A 79 -10.27 -4.67 33.01
N VAL A 80 -9.58 -3.96 32.11
CA VAL A 80 -8.63 -4.55 31.14
C VAL A 80 -7.41 -3.63 31.04
N ASP A 81 -6.22 -4.18 31.19
CA ASP A 81 -4.96 -3.45 31.04
C ASP A 81 -4.84 -2.72 29.69
N GLU A 82 -4.38 -1.46 29.71
CA GLU A 82 -4.17 -0.62 28.51
C GLU A 82 -3.38 -1.30 27.37
N PRO A 83 -2.38 -2.16 27.62
CA PRO A 83 -1.66 -2.87 26.56
C PRO A 83 -2.55 -3.75 25.70
N SER A 84 -3.62 -4.34 26.25
CA SER A 84 -4.54 -5.20 25.51
C SER A 84 -5.48 -4.41 24.58
N LEU A 85 -5.70 -3.12 24.84
CA LEU A 85 -6.47 -2.23 23.97
C LEU A 85 -5.65 -1.75 22.77
N GLN A 86 -4.34 -1.53 22.93
CA GLN A 86 -3.46 -1.11 21.84
C GLN A 86 -3.30 -2.20 20.76
N HIS A 87 -3.41 -3.49 21.12
CA HIS A 87 -3.36 -4.59 20.16
C HIS A 87 -4.66 -4.81 19.38
N LYS A 88 -5.80 -4.27 19.84
CA LYS A 88 -7.09 -4.41 19.14
C LYS A 88 -7.30 -3.43 17.98
N TYR A 89 -6.44 -2.43 17.84
CA TYR A 89 -6.60 -1.37 16.84
C TYR A 89 -5.37 -1.25 15.94
N ASN A 90 -5.01 -2.33 15.27
CA ASN A 90 -4.05 -2.20 14.19
C ASN A 90 -4.72 -1.43 13.03
N PRO A 91 -4.17 -0.26 12.64
CA PRO A 91 -4.70 0.44 11.48
C PRO A 91 -4.51 -0.43 10.26
N TYR A 92 -5.56 -0.54 9.44
CA TYR A 92 -5.41 -1.16 8.13
C TYR A 92 -4.96 -0.10 7.13
N PHE A 93 -3.95 -0.45 6.36
CA PHE A 93 -3.43 0.33 5.26
C PHE A 93 -3.92 -0.27 3.95
N ARG A 94 -4.07 0.56 2.94
CA ARG A 94 -4.57 0.17 1.63
C ARG A 94 -3.47 0.33 0.61
N TYR A 95 -3.07 -0.76 -0.04
CA TYR A 95 -2.04 -0.78 -1.06
C TYR A 95 -2.59 -1.23 -2.40
N PRO A 96 -2.12 -0.64 -3.53
CA PRO A 96 -2.56 -1.02 -4.86
C PRO A 96 -2.09 -2.45 -5.19
N VAL A 97 -2.90 -3.18 -5.95
CA VAL A 97 -2.48 -4.42 -6.60
C VAL A 97 -1.88 -4.05 -7.94
N SER A 98 -0.60 -4.36 -8.14
CA SER A 98 0.17 -4.05 -9.34
C SER A 98 0.33 -5.27 -10.24
N ASP A 99 0.77 -5.04 -11.47
CA ASP A 99 1.11 -6.08 -12.45
C ASP A 99 2.63 -6.28 -12.50
N TRP A 100 3.07 -7.54 -12.73
CA TRP A 100 4.48 -7.90 -12.85
C TRP A 100 5.20 -7.16 -13.98
N ARG A 101 4.51 -6.85 -15.06
CA ARG A 101 5.04 -6.09 -16.19
C ARG A 101 5.36 -4.65 -15.78
N VAL A 102 4.45 -4.03 -15.02
CA VAL A 102 4.60 -2.64 -14.58
C VAL A 102 5.78 -2.49 -13.62
N VAL A 103 5.97 -3.43 -12.71
CA VAL A 103 7.05 -3.36 -11.70
C VAL A 103 8.42 -3.70 -12.29
N GLY A 104 8.47 -4.45 -13.40
CA GLY A 104 9.69 -4.72 -14.17
C GLY A 104 10.17 -3.52 -15.02
N GLU A 105 9.29 -2.62 -15.42
CA GLU A 105 9.66 -1.45 -16.23
C GLU A 105 10.51 -0.45 -15.41
N VAL A 106 11.69 -0.12 -15.93
CA VAL A 106 12.51 0.97 -15.37
C VAL A 106 11.86 2.29 -15.76
N ARG A 107 11.30 3.01 -14.80
CA ARG A 107 10.81 4.36 -15.04
C ARG A 107 11.80 5.37 -14.49
N GLU A 108 12.46 6.07 -15.38
CA GLU A 108 13.37 7.19 -15.07
C GLU A 108 12.64 8.38 -14.46
N SER A 109 11.33 8.44 -14.58
CA SER A 109 10.50 9.55 -14.10
C SER A 109 9.45 9.08 -13.10
N GLY A 110 9.74 8.88 -11.88
CA GLY A 110 8.89 8.62 -10.70
C GLY A 110 7.34 8.72 -10.76
N GLN A 111 6.74 8.80 -11.93
CA GLN A 111 5.30 8.83 -12.17
C GLN A 111 4.86 7.58 -12.93
N SER A 112 4.28 6.64 -12.20
CA SER A 112 3.56 5.52 -12.82
C SER A 112 2.30 6.06 -13.51
N ALA A 113 2.19 5.90 -14.83
CA ALA A 113 0.93 6.08 -15.54
C ALA A 113 -0.07 4.92 -15.28
N TYR A 114 0.34 3.93 -14.48
CA TYR A 114 -0.51 2.83 -14.08
C TYR A 114 -1.51 3.32 -13.03
N VAL A 115 -2.78 3.26 -13.36
CA VAL A 115 -3.89 3.49 -12.43
C VAL A 115 -4.29 2.11 -11.89
N PRO A 116 -4.08 1.82 -10.62
CA PRO A 116 -4.45 0.54 -10.04
C PRO A 116 -5.97 0.37 -10.07
N GLU A 117 -6.45 -0.71 -10.67
CA GLU A 117 -7.88 -1.05 -10.68
C GLU A 117 -8.35 -1.64 -9.34
N ARG A 118 -7.42 -2.19 -8.56
CA ARG A 118 -7.70 -2.93 -7.33
C ARG A 118 -6.75 -2.53 -6.22
N TYR A 119 -7.28 -2.50 -5.01
CA TYR A 119 -6.53 -2.28 -3.78
C TYR A 119 -6.85 -3.37 -2.77
N GLU A 120 -5.88 -3.71 -1.93
CA GLU A 120 -6.04 -4.67 -0.84
C GLU A 120 -5.55 -4.11 0.48
N LEU A 121 -6.16 -4.56 1.57
CA LEU A 121 -5.84 -4.11 2.92
C LEU A 121 -4.69 -4.93 3.52
N SER A 122 -3.92 -4.28 4.39
CA SER A 122 -2.87 -4.89 5.21
C SER A 122 -2.78 -4.17 6.54
N ASP A 123 -2.43 -4.88 7.59
CA ASP A 123 -2.05 -4.34 8.89
C ASP A 123 -0.57 -3.87 8.93
N TYR A 124 0.18 -4.14 7.87
CA TYR A 124 1.56 -3.68 7.72
C TYR A 124 1.61 -2.20 7.35
N GLN A 125 2.33 -1.40 8.13
CA GLN A 125 2.64 -0.01 7.80
C GLN A 125 3.91 0.05 6.95
N ALA A 126 3.77 0.33 5.66
CA ALA A 126 4.89 0.41 4.75
C ALA A 126 5.81 1.61 5.03
N GLN A 127 7.10 1.41 4.77
CA GLN A 127 8.12 2.46 4.84
C GLN A 127 8.23 3.23 3.51
N GLY A 128 7.76 2.63 2.42
CA GLY A 128 7.76 3.19 1.08
C GLY A 128 6.43 3.05 0.36
N ALA A 129 6.47 3.21 -0.96
CA ALA A 129 5.31 3.02 -1.84
C ALA A 129 5.04 1.51 -2.07
N ALA A 130 4.57 0.82 -1.03
CA ALA A 130 4.29 -0.61 -1.09
C ALA A 130 3.12 -0.94 -2.03
N PHE A 131 3.15 -2.14 -2.58
CA PHE A 131 2.13 -2.64 -3.49
C PHE A 131 2.00 -4.16 -3.38
N TRP A 132 0.83 -4.65 -3.75
CA TRP A 132 0.56 -6.08 -3.84
C TRP A 132 0.88 -6.61 -5.23
N LEU A 133 1.36 -7.85 -5.29
CA LEU A 133 1.47 -8.65 -6.51
C LEU A 133 0.76 -9.99 -6.32
N VAL A 134 0.13 -10.48 -7.39
CA VAL A 134 -0.38 -11.85 -7.44
C VAL A 134 0.76 -12.80 -7.82
N VAL A 135 1.01 -13.81 -7.02
CA VAL A 135 2.05 -14.80 -7.29
C VAL A 135 1.71 -15.61 -8.54
N VAL A 136 2.66 -15.67 -9.46
CA VAL A 136 2.57 -16.43 -10.72
C VAL A 136 3.55 -17.60 -10.67
N GLY A 137 3.09 -18.77 -11.11
CA GLY A 137 3.89 -19.99 -11.15
C GLY A 137 4.10 -20.65 -9.78
N ASP A 138 4.92 -21.67 -9.74
CA ASP A 138 5.12 -22.57 -8.61
C ASP A 138 6.54 -22.54 -8.02
N ALA A 139 7.38 -21.62 -8.49
CA ALA A 139 8.78 -21.51 -8.06
C ALA A 139 8.95 -21.23 -6.54
N MET A 140 7.90 -20.76 -5.89
CA MET A 140 7.90 -20.47 -4.45
C MET A 140 7.04 -21.47 -3.65
N ILE A 141 6.70 -22.61 -4.23
CA ILE A 141 6.04 -23.72 -3.54
C ILE A 141 7.11 -24.65 -2.96
N ALA A 142 7.23 -24.64 -1.65
CA ALA A 142 8.19 -25.51 -0.95
C ALA A 142 7.56 -26.86 -0.60
N PRO A 143 8.33 -27.95 -0.60
CA PRO A 143 7.85 -29.26 -0.14
C PRO A 143 7.61 -29.30 1.37
N SER A 144 8.24 -28.38 2.13
CA SER A 144 8.05 -28.24 3.57
C SER A 144 8.38 -26.82 4.03
N GLY A 145 7.82 -26.41 5.16
CA GLY A 145 8.05 -25.09 5.75
C GLY A 145 7.29 -23.97 5.04
N LEU A 146 7.94 -22.82 4.86
CA LEU A 146 7.34 -21.67 4.19
C LEU A 146 7.12 -21.98 2.71
N SER A 147 5.86 -21.90 2.28
CA SER A 147 5.44 -22.15 0.90
C SER A 147 4.48 -21.04 0.47
N ILE A 148 4.69 -20.49 -0.72
CA ILE A 148 3.86 -19.42 -1.28
C ILE A 148 3.36 -19.88 -2.63
N SER A 149 2.07 -20.17 -2.69
CA SER A 149 1.43 -20.78 -3.86
C SER A 149 1.02 -19.73 -4.89
N GLN A 150 0.88 -20.18 -6.13
CA GLN A 150 0.28 -19.39 -7.19
C GLN A 150 -1.09 -18.86 -6.78
N GLY A 151 -1.41 -17.61 -7.14
CA GLY A 151 -2.67 -16.94 -6.81
C GLY A 151 -2.66 -16.22 -5.46
N MET A 152 -1.72 -16.52 -4.56
CA MET A 152 -1.54 -15.73 -3.34
C MET A 152 -1.13 -14.29 -3.66
N LEU A 153 -1.48 -13.38 -2.77
CA LEU A 153 -1.02 -11.99 -2.81
C LEU A 153 0.24 -11.83 -1.94
N ILE A 154 1.23 -11.16 -2.45
CA ILE A 154 2.44 -10.76 -1.72
C ILE A 154 2.51 -9.24 -1.66
N LEU A 155 2.73 -8.68 -0.45
CA LEU A 155 2.96 -7.25 -0.25
C LEU A 155 4.45 -6.96 -0.35
N VAL A 156 4.81 -6.08 -1.26
CA VAL A 156 6.19 -5.69 -1.57
C VAL A 156 6.43 -4.27 -1.08
N ASP A 157 7.43 -4.07 -0.23
CA ASP A 157 7.85 -2.74 0.22
C ASP A 157 9.24 -2.40 -0.35
N PRO A 158 9.33 -1.41 -1.25
CA PRO A 158 10.59 -0.99 -1.87
C PRO A 158 11.58 -0.31 -0.91
N ALA A 159 11.12 0.20 0.23
CA ALA A 159 11.97 0.92 1.17
C ALA A 159 12.64 0.00 2.21
N VAL A 160 12.24 -1.27 2.26
CA VAL A 160 12.87 -2.25 3.15
C VAL A 160 14.17 -2.74 2.55
N ALA A 161 15.23 -2.78 3.35
CA ALA A 161 16.54 -3.26 2.90
C ALA A 161 16.52 -4.75 2.54
N ALA A 162 17.14 -5.08 1.39
CA ALA A 162 17.32 -6.44 0.93
C ALA A 162 18.46 -7.11 1.69
N GLU A 163 18.14 -8.01 2.60
CA GLU A 163 19.08 -8.74 3.44
C GLU A 163 18.96 -10.24 3.22
N PRO A 164 20.04 -11.01 3.41
CA PRO A 164 19.98 -12.46 3.38
C PRO A 164 18.90 -13.02 4.31
N GLY A 165 18.15 -13.99 3.80
CA GLY A 165 17.01 -14.59 4.49
C GLY A 165 15.66 -14.00 4.06
N LYS A 166 15.63 -12.80 3.50
CA LYS A 166 14.40 -12.14 3.04
C LYS A 166 13.92 -12.64 1.68
N LEU A 167 12.63 -12.51 1.44
CA LEU A 167 11.99 -12.76 0.16
C LEU A 167 11.97 -11.47 -0.66
N LEU A 168 12.43 -11.53 -1.89
CA LEU A 168 12.61 -10.38 -2.76
C LEU A 168 11.81 -10.52 -4.06
N VAL A 169 11.31 -9.39 -4.54
CA VAL A 169 10.97 -9.20 -5.94
C VAL A 169 12.14 -8.46 -6.58
N VAL A 170 12.75 -9.08 -7.59
CA VAL A 170 14.02 -8.62 -8.19
C VAL A 170 14.01 -8.85 -9.70
N GLN A 171 14.64 -7.95 -10.44
CA GLN A 171 14.89 -8.09 -11.87
C GLN A 171 16.39 -8.19 -12.10
N CYS A 172 16.83 -9.25 -12.78
CA CYS A 172 18.23 -9.48 -13.09
C CYS A 172 18.51 -9.31 -14.59
N PRO A 173 19.75 -8.96 -14.97
CA PRO A 173 20.14 -8.83 -16.38
C PRO A 173 19.82 -10.07 -17.19
N GLY A 174 19.35 -9.87 -18.42
CA GLY A 174 18.94 -10.96 -19.31
C GLY A 174 17.53 -11.52 -19.05
N ASN A 175 16.81 -11.01 -18.03
CA ASN A 175 15.42 -11.30 -17.81
C ASN A 175 14.59 -10.01 -17.97
N ASP A 176 13.65 -10.01 -18.88
CA ASP A 176 12.74 -8.88 -19.10
C ASP A 176 11.70 -8.76 -17.97
N GLU A 177 11.48 -9.85 -17.25
CA GLU A 177 10.49 -9.93 -16.17
C GLU A 177 11.14 -9.97 -14.79
N ALA A 178 10.48 -9.36 -13.82
CA ALA A 178 10.85 -9.50 -12.42
C ALA A 178 10.52 -10.90 -11.89
N ILE A 179 11.34 -11.39 -10.97
CA ILE A 179 11.18 -12.71 -10.36
C ILE A 179 11.03 -12.60 -8.84
N PHE A 180 10.36 -13.59 -8.25
CA PHE A 180 10.15 -13.69 -6.82
C PHE A 180 11.03 -14.81 -6.24
N ARG A 181 11.99 -14.48 -5.36
CA ARG A 181 13.00 -15.41 -4.83
C ARG A 181 13.36 -15.07 -3.37
N LYS A 182 13.99 -16.02 -2.69
CA LYS A 182 14.63 -15.80 -1.40
C LYS A 182 16.10 -15.42 -1.61
N LEU A 183 16.55 -14.36 -0.95
CA LEU A 183 17.96 -14.01 -0.92
C LEU A 183 18.66 -14.87 0.13
N VAL A 184 19.71 -15.57 -0.26
CA VAL A 184 20.51 -16.42 0.61
C VAL A 184 21.97 -16.04 0.46
N GLN A 185 22.72 -16.05 1.54
CA GLN A 185 24.18 -15.88 1.52
C GLN A 185 24.84 -17.20 1.92
N GLU A 186 25.72 -17.71 1.08
CA GLU A 186 26.46 -18.96 1.27
C GLU A 186 27.86 -18.82 0.70
N GLY A 187 28.89 -19.21 1.46
CA GLY A 187 30.28 -19.15 1.01
C GLY A 187 30.77 -17.76 0.58
N GLY A 188 30.25 -16.70 1.21
CA GLY A 188 30.57 -15.31 0.85
C GLY A 188 29.85 -14.78 -0.38
N GLN A 189 29.07 -15.60 -1.07
CA GLN A 189 28.28 -15.21 -2.24
C GLN A 189 26.79 -15.11 -1.89
N ARG A 190 26.05 -14.30 -2.65
CA ARG A 190 24.59 -14.15 -2.52
C ARG A 190 23.91 -14.87 -3.67
N TYR A 191 22.81 -15.53 -3.36
CA TYR A 191 22.01 -16.28 -4.31
C TYR A 191 20.54 -15.93 -4.20
N LEU A 192 19.86 -15.93 -5.34
CA LEU A 192 18.40 -15.89 -5.45
C LEU A 192 17.91 -17.33 -5.54
N VAL A 193 17.30 -17.81 -4.46
CA VAL A 193 16.90 -19.20 -4.31
C VAL A 193 15.39 -19.32 -4.39
N PRO A 194 14.83 -20.15 -5.29
CA PRO A 194 13.42 -20.52 -5.26
C PRO A 194 13.16 -21.40 -4.02
N LEU A 195 11.91 -21.39 -3.53
CA LEU A 195 11.51 -22.31 -2.46
C LEU A 195 11.20 -23.71 -3.02
N ASN A 196 10.87 -23.79 -4.30
CA ASN A 196 10.71 -25.04 -5.03
C ASN A 196 12.08 -25.55 -5.50
N PRO A 197 12.55 -26.70 -4.98
CA PRO A 197 13.89 -27.21 -5.30
C PRO A 197 14.05 -27.69 -6.75
N THR A 198 12.99 -27.81 -7.53
CA THR A 198 13.05 -28.16 -8.95
C THR A 198 13.56 -27.00 -9.83
N TYR A 199 13.54 -25.78 -9.31
CA TYR A 199 14.04 -24.60 -10.01
C TYR A 199 15.50 -24.32 -9.63
N PRO A 200 16.33 -23.84 -10.56
CA PRO A 200 17.72 -23.52 -10.29
C PRO A 200 17.86 -22.28 -9.40
N LYS A 201 18.85 -22.28 -8.52
CA LYS A 201 19.32 -21.08 -7.83
C LYS A 201 20.12 -20.22 -8.82
N MET A 202 20.03 -18.90 -8.66
CA MET A 202 20.72 -17.91 -9.48
C MET A 202 21.70 -17.11 -8.62
N LEU A 203 22.85 -16.73 -9.18
CA LEU A 203 23.76 -15.82 -8.50
C LEU A 203 23.14 -14.43 -8.45
N TYR A 204 23.11 -13.81 -7.27
CA TYR A 204 22.73 -12.43 -7.10
C TYR A 204 23.95 -11.53 -7.36
N SER A 205 23.89 -10.69 -8.36
CA SER A 205 24.92 -9.71 -8.68
C SER A 205 24.43 -8.29 -8.41
N ASP A 206 25.34 -7.33 -8.36
CA ASP A 206 25.03 -5.90 -8.18
C ASP A 206 24.25 -5.31 -9.38
N GLU A 207 24.23 -6.02 -10.50
CA GLU A 207 23.43 -5.66 -11.67
C GLU A 207 21.95 -6.05 -11.53
N CYS A 208 21.61 -6.89 -10.53
CA CYS A 208 20.23 -7.22 -10.24
C CYS A 208 19.56 -6.03 -9.51
N ARG A 209 18.47 -5.54 -10.07
CA ARG A 209 17.67 -4.48 -9.48
C ARG A 209 16.66 -5.06 -8.49
N VAL A 210 16.81 -4.75 -7.21
CA VAL A 210 15.79 -5.08 -6.21
C VAL A 210 14.61 -4.12 -6.39
N ILE A 211 13.43 -4.69 -6.61
CA ILE A 211 12.16 -3.94 -6.71
C ILE A 211 11.59 -3.71 -5.31
N GLY A 212 11.73 -4.70 -4.43
CA GLY A 212 11.38 -4.57 -3.02
C GLY A 212 11.42 -5.90 -2.28
N VAL A 213 11.24 -5.80 -0.97
CA VAL A 213 11.18 -6.94 -0.05
C VAL A 213 9.72 -7.34 0.17
N VAL A 214 9.44 -8.63 0.13
CA VAL A 214 8.12 -9.16 0.48
C VAL A 214 7.98 -9.20 1.99
N VAL A 215 7.02 -8.44 2.51
CA VAL A 215 6.79 -8.26 3.95
C VAL A 215 5.57 -9.03 4.45
N GLN A 216 4.64 -9.37 3.55
CA GLN A 216 3.43 -10.13 3.87
C GLN A 216 3.02 -11.00 2.69
N ALA A 217 2.42 -12.15 2.97
CA ALA A 217 1.74 -12.96 1.98
C ALA A 217 0.36 -13.37 2.51
N THR A 218 -0.65 -13.39 1.64
CA THR A 218 -2.02 -13.77 2.02
C THR A 218 -2.69 -14.60 0.92
N ALA A 219 -3.50 -15.54 1.31
CA ALA A 219 -4.35 -16.32 0.43
C ALA A 219 -5.82 -15.93 0.66
N LYS A 220 -6.59 -15.86 -0.44
CA LYS A 220 -8.04 -15.73 -0.40
C LYS A 220 -8.64 -17.02 -0.94
N PHE A 221 -9.63 -17.55 -0.27
CA PHE A 221 -10.33 -18.80 -0.62
C PHE A 221 -11.76 -18.47 -1.01
#